data_1daa17db9b0ffa0d62e49c609ba86ff3
#
_entry.id   1daa17db9b0ffa0d62e49c609ba86ff3
#
_cell.length_a   1.000
_cell.length_b   1.000
_cell.length_c   1.000
_cell.angle_alpha   90.00
_cell.angle_beta   90.00
_cell.angle_gamma   90.00
#
_symmetry.space_group_name_H-M   'P 1'
#
loop_
_entity.id
_entity.type
_entity.pdbx_description
1 polymer ?
#
loop_
_entity_poly.entity_id
_entity_poly.type
_entity_poly.pdbx_seq_one_letter_code
_entity_poly.pdbx_strand_id
1 'polypeptide(L)'
;MKKLAKLSRIMKQYTNESQTAKLIELGFETPKSIEQVTYIERFGCGYKTAYSIGELIEMLPRVYTKCEIIYVLNIEAWDNHKGWDVQYFDGIGTIDHYTPANELIDAMWIMIVKLKEEGVI
;
A
#
# COMPACT_ATOMS: atom_id res chain seq x y z
N MET A 1 5.53 24.55 17.86
CA MET A 1 4.26 23.84 17.90
C MET A 1 3.86 23.34 16.52
N LYS A 2 3.81 24.25 15.56
CA LYS A 2 3.43 23.87 14.19
C LYS A 2 4.40 22.86 13.56
N LYS A 3 5.66 22.91 13.94
CA LYS A 3 6.66 21.96 13.45
C LYS A 3 6.37 20.52 13.87
N LEU A 4 5.87 20.36 15.10
CA LEU A 4 5.52 19.01 15.58
C LEU A 4 4.34 18.44 14.80
N ALA A 5 3.36 19.29 14.47
CA ALA A 5 2.24 18.85 13.67
C ALA A 5 2.69 18.38 12.28
N LYS A 6 3.69 19.03 11.69
CA LYS A 6 4.23 18.59 10.41
C LYS A 6 4.97 17.27 10.51
N LEU A 7 5.72 17.06 11.59
CA LEU A 7 6.44 15.81 11.81
C LEU A 7 5.50 14.63 12.00
N SER A 8 4.33 14.86 12.60
CA SER A 8 3.34 13.81 12.79
C SER A 8 2.72 13.34 11.48
N ARG A 9 3.01 14.01 10.37
CA ARG A 9 2.48 13.66 9.05
C ARG A 9 3.48 12.88 8.19
N ILE A 10 4.50 12.31 8.81
CA ILE A 10 5.42 11.43 8.10
C ILE A 10 4.64 10.22 7.61
N MET A 11 4.76 9.96 6.32
CA MET A 11 4.05 8.87 5.67
C MET A 11 4.53 7.51 6.19
N LYS A 12 3.58 6.62 6.46
CA LYS A 12 3.87 5.25 6.82
C LYS A 12 4.61 4.56 5.68
N GLN A 13 5.73 3.95 5.98
CA GLN A 13 6.64 3.38 4.97
C GLN A 13 6.54 1.87 4.83
N TYR A 14 5.98 1.18 5.81
CA TYR A 14 5.96 -0.29 5.85
C TYR A 14 4.60 -0.82 6.26
N THR A 15 4.31 -2.03 5.82
CA THR A 15 3.12 -2.75 6.30
C THR A 15 3.31 -3.10 7.78
N ASN A 16 2.18 -3.17 8.51
CA ASN A 16 2.20 -3.67 9.88
C ASN A 16 2.24 -5.20 9.88
N GLU A 17 2.31 -5.80 11.08
CA GLU A 17 2.40 -7.26 11.21
C GLU A 17 1.21 -7.98 10.58
N SER A 18 0.02 -7.47 10.80
CA SER A 18 -1.21 -8.05 10.28
C SER A 18 -1.25 -8.00 8.76
N GLN A 19 -0.89 -6.87 8.18
CA GLN A 19 -0.82 -6.70 6.73
C GLN A 19 0.24 -7.59 6.11
N THR A 20 1.41 -7.67 6.74
CA THR A 20 2.51 -8.52 6.28
C THR A 20 2.08 -9.99 6.28
N ALA A 21 1.49 -10.45 7.38
CA ALA A 21 1.02 -11.84 7.50
C ALA A 21 -0.01 -12.19 6.44
N LYS A 22 -0.93 -11.27 6.14
CA LYS A 22 -1.97 -11.50 5.14
C LYS A 22 -1.37 -11.71 3.76
N LEU A 23 -0.38 -10.91 3.36
CA LEU A 23 0.24 -11.06 2.06
C LEU A 23 1.03 -12.38 1.95
N ILE A 24 1.70 -12.78 3.02
CA ILE A 24 2.38 -14.08 3.05
C ILE A 24 1.36 -15.21 2.92
N GLU A 25 0.26 -15.11 3.65
CA GLU A 25 -0.83 -16.10 3.57
C GLU A 25 -1.39 -16.21 2.16
N LEU A 26 -1.48 -15.11 1.44
CA LEU A 26 -1.98 -15.08 0.07
C LEU A 26 -0.98 -15.64 -0.96
N GLY A 27 0.23 -15.99 -0.52
CA GLY A 27 1.21 -16.63 -1.39
C GLY A 27 2.29 -15.71 -1.93
N PHE A 28 2.34 -14.46 -1.49
CA PHE A 28 3.44 -13.57 -1.89
C PHE A 28 4.74 -13.97 -1.18
N GLU A 29 5.86 -13.68 -1.82
CA GLU A 29 7.16 -13.91 -1.21
C GLU A 29 7.28 -13.12 0.09
N THR A 30 8.06 -13.65 1.04
CA THR A 30 8.32 -12.93 2.30
C THR A 30 9.00 -11.60 2.00
N PRO A 31 8.71 -10.56 2.80
CA PRO A 31 9.29 -9.25 2.54
C PRO A 31 10.80 -9.25 2.69
N LYS A 32 11.46 -8.46 1.86
CA LYS A 32 12.92 -8.30 1.89
C LYS A 32 13.33 -7.04 2.64
N SER A 33 12.39 -6.15 2.91
CA SER A 33 12.66 -4.93 3.65
C SER A 33 12.66 -5.19 5.15
N ILE A 34 13.42 -4.38 5.87
CA ILE A 34 13.54 -4.47 7.31
C ILE A 34 13.13 -3.13 7.91
N GLU A 35 12.13 -3.16 8.74
CA GLU A 35 11.68 -1.98 9.47
C GLU A 35 12.31 -1.95 10.85
N GLN A 36 12.94 -0.83 11.20
CA GLN A 36 13.41 -0.60 12.54
C GLN A 36 12.23 -0.22 13.42
N VAL A 37 12.07 -0.96 14.52
CA VAL A 37 10.98 -0.68 15.47
C VAL A 37 11.57 -0.28 16.81
N THR A 38 10.91 0.65 17.48
CA THR A 38 11.31 1.11 18.79
C THR A 38 10.47 0.44 19.85
N TYR A 39 11.12 -0.21 20.80
CA TYR A 39 10.46 -0.79 21.95
C TYR A 39 10.31 0.28 23.02
N ILE A 40 9.10 0.46 23.50
CA ILE A 40 8.79 1.49 24.49
C ILE A 40 9.50 1.23 25.82
N GLU A 41 9.80 -0.02 26.11
CA GLU A 41 10.23 -0.37 27.45
C GLU A 41 11.75 -0.40 27.66
N ARG A 42 12.38 -1.54 27.51
CA ARG A 42 13.77 -1.67 27.98
C ARG A 42 14.81 -1.77 26.90
N PHE A 43 14.40 -2.14 25.73
CA PHE A 43 15.35 -2.65 24.75
C PHE A 43 15.71 -1.65 23.67
N GLY A 44 15.16 -0.46 23.75
CA GLY A 44 15.49 0.59 22.78
C GLY A 44 14.85 0.36 21.42
N CYS A 45 15.51 -0.39 20.55
CA CYS A 45 14.99 -0.64 19.22
C CYS A 45 15.31 -2.05 18.76
N GLY A 46 14.57 -2.51 17.77
CA GLY A 46 14.77 -3.80 17.13
C GLY A 46 14.39 -3.72 15.68
N TYR A 47 14.32 -4.87 15.02
CA TYR A 47 14.00 -4.94 13.60
C TYR A 47 12.98 -6.03 13.36
N LYS A 48 12.12 -5.80 12.35
CA LYS A 48 11.21 -6.80 11.84
C LYS A 48 11.12 -6.68 10.32
N THR A 49 10.80 -7.77 9.65
CA THR A 49 10.57 -7.73 8.21
C THR A 49 9.17 -7.20 7.95
N ALA A 50 9.06 -6.39 6.91
CA ALA A 50 7.79 -5.82 6.46
C ALA A 50 7.93 -5.44 5.00
N TYR A 51 6.79 -5.34 4.30
CA TYR A 51 6.82 -4.87 2.91
C TYR A 51 6.92 -3.36 2.88
N SER A 52 7.83 -2.85 2.08
CA SER A 52 7.96 -1.42 1.82
C SER A 52 6.97 -0.98 0.75
N ILE A 53 6.80 0.34 0.61
CA ILE A 53 6.00 0.92 -0.48
C ILE A 53 6.50 0.42 -1.84
N GLY A 54 7.83 0.39 -2.03
CA GLY A 54 8.41 -0.08 -3.29
C GLY A 54 8.08 -1.54 -3.59
N GLU A 55 8.08 -2.39 -2.58
CA GLU A 55 7.70 -3.80 -2.77
C GLU A 55 6.23 -3.93 -3.13
N LEU A 56 5.35 -3.14 -2.50
CA LEU A 56 3.93 -3.19 -2.82
C LEU A 56 3.65 -2.67 -4.23
N ILE A 57 4.35 -1.63 -4.66
CA ILE A 57 4.22 -1.12 -6.02
C ILE A 57 4.60 -2.20 -7.04
N GLU A 58 5.64 -2.98 -6.76
CA GLU A 58 6.05 -4.07 -7.65
C GLU A 58 5.03 -5.20 -7.73
N MET A 59 4.22 -5.39 -6.69
CA MET A 59 3.16 -6.39 -6.69
C MET A 59 1.97 -5.96 -7.54
N LEU A 60 1.75 -4.67 -7.70
CA LEU A 60 0.62 -4.13 -8.46
C LEU A 60 0.94 -4.12 -9.95
N PRO A 61 0.13 -4.76 -10.81
CA PRO A 61 0.35 -4.65 -12.25
C PRO A 61 0.14 -3.20 -12.68
N ARG A 62 0.94 -2.76 -13.63
CA ARG A 62 0.77 -1.40 -14.20
C ARG A 62 -0.51 -1.30 -14.99
N VAL A 63 -0.91 -2.41 -15.58
CA VAL A 63 -2.07 -2.46 -16.47
C VAL A 63 -2.62 -3.88 -16.45
N TYR A 64 -3.93 -4.00 -16.55
CA TYR A 64 -4.56 -5.29 -16.83
C TYR A 64 -5.78 -5.10 -17.70
N THR A 65 -6.22 -6.18 -18.36
CA THR A 65 -7.36 -6.16 -19.24
C THR A 65 -8.50 -6.98 -18.63
N LYS A 66 -9.71 -6.43 -18.67
CA LYS A 66 -10.90 -7.10 -18.18
C LYS A 66 -12.06 -6.75 -19.10
N CYS A 67 -12.74 -7.74 -19.64
CA CYS A 67 -13.84 -7.54 -20.59
C CYS A 67 -13.44 -6.62 -21.76
N GLU A 68 -12.24 -6.85 -22.28
CA GLU A 68 -11.68 -6.09 -23.41
C GLU A 68 -11.35 -4.63 -23.09
N ILE A 69 -11.48 -4.21 -21.82
CA ILE A 69 -11.13 -2.88 -21.38
C ILE A 69 -9.76 -2.92 -20.71
N ILE A 70 -8.90 -1.99 -21.08
CA ILE A 70 -7.56 -1.88 -20.49
C ILE A 70 -7.63 -0.88 -19.33
N TYR A 71 -7.25 -1.35 -18.14
CA TYR A 71 -7.21 -0.51 -16.94
C TYR A 71 -5.77 -0.25 -16.53
N VAL A 72 -5.48 0.99 -16.21
CA VAL A 72 -4.13 1.45 -15.86
C VAL A 72 -4.10 1.87 -14.40
N LEU A 73 -3.05 1.48 -13.70
CA LEU A 73 -2.84 1.89 -12.31
C LEU A 73 -2.66 3.39 -12.21
N ASN A 74 -3.43 3.99 -11.32
CA ASN A 74 -3.35 5.42 -11.03
C ASN A 74 -3.31 5.62 -9.52
N ILE A 75 -2.31 6.37 -9.07
CA ILE A 75 -2.10 6.69 -7.65
C ILE A 75 -2.10 8.20 -7.52
N GLU A 76 -3.03 8.72 -6.72
CA GLU A 76 -3.17 10.16 -6.53
C GLU A 76 -3.27 10.53 -5.06
N ALA A 77 -2.64 11.63 -4.69
CA ALA A 77 -2.83 12.22 -3.37
C ALA A 77 -4.10 13.07 -3.38
N TRP A 78 -4.80 13.09 -2.27
CA TRP A 78 -5.98 13.97 -2.12
C TRP A 78 -5.53 15.43 -2.09
N ASP A 79 -6.41 16.33 -2.53
CA ASP A 79 -6.13 17.76 -2.56
C ASP A 79 -5.76 18.32 -1.19
N ASN A 80 -6.34 17.78 -0.13
CA ASN A 80 -6.03 18.22 1.23
C ASN A 80 -4.76 17.56 1.81
N HIS A 81 -4.08 16.73 1.03
CA HIS A 81 -2.87 16.00 1.42
C HIS A 81 -3.04 15.09 2.63
N LYS A 82 -4.27 14.63 2.89
CA LYS A 82 -4.57 13.76 4.04
C LYS A 82 -4.82 12.31 3.67
N GLY A 83 -4.67 11.98 2.42
CA GLY A 83 -4.89 10.62 1.99
C GLY A 83 -4.55 10.41 0.53
N TRP A 84 -4.82 9.20 0.07
CA TRP A 84 -4.42 8.71 -1.24
C TRP A 84 -5.52 7.87 -1.87
N ASP A 85 -5.58 7.93 -3.19
CA ASP A 85 -6.40 7.03 -3.99
C ASP A 85 -5.48 6.11 -4.77
N VAL A 86 -5.76 4.82 -4.73
CA VAL A 86 -5.14 3.83 -5.61
C VAL A 86 -6.26 3.22 -6.43
N GLN A 87 -6.18 3.30 -7.75
CA GLN A 87 -7.27 2.85 -8.61
C GLN A 87 -6.75 2.32 -9.93
N TYR A 88 -7.60 1.55 -10.60
CA TYR A 88 -7.40 1.11 -11.97
C TYR A 88 -8.46 1.75 -12.83
N PHE A 89 -8.03 2.52 -13.83
CA PHE A 89 -8.87 3.44 -14.57
C PHE A 89 -8.62 3.28 -16.06
N ASP A 90 -9.67 3.35 -16.87
CA ASP A 90 -9.56 3.18 -18.32
C ASP A 90 -9.21 4.48 -19.06
N GLY A 91 -9.12 5.60 -18.36
CA GLY A 91 -8.83 6.90 -18.95
C GLY A 91 -10.03 7.64 -19.50
N ILE A 92 -11.21 7.01 -19.55
CA ILE A 92 -12.39 7.58 -20.19
C ILE A 92 -13.52 7.80 -19.19
N GLY A 93 -13.53 7.13 -18.07
CA GLY A 93 -14.56 7.29 -17.06
C GLY A 93 -14.91 6.03 -16.30
N THR A 94 -14.31 4.90 -16.62
CA THR A 94 -14.58 3.64 -15.93
C THR A 94 -13.46 3.31 -14.96
N ILE A 95 -13.82 3.05 -13.72
CA ILE A 95 -12.91 2.61 -12.68
C ILE A 95 -13.27 1.18 -12.31
N ASP A 96 -12.32 0.25 -12.42
CA ASP A 96 -12.57 -1.14 -12.06
C ASP A 96 -12.40 -1.38 -10.57
N HIS A 97 -11.34 -0.83 -9.99
CA HIS A 97 -11.08 -0.90 -8.56
C HIS A 97 -10.65 0.45 -8.03
N TYR A 98 -11.10 0.76 -6.82
CA TYR A 98 -10.81 2.03 -6.17
C TYR A 98 -10.59 1.80 -4.67
N THR A 99 -9.43 2.16 -4.17
CA THR A 99 -9.11 2.01 -2.76
C THR A 99 -8.55 3.30 -2.19
N PRO A 100 -9.38 4.06 -1.47
CA PRO A 100 -8.93 5.25 -0.77
C PRO A 100 -8.40 4.87 0.62
N ALA A 101 -7.38 5.56 1.09
CA ALA A 101 -6.91 5.42 2.46
C ALA A 101 -6.08 6.65 2.85
N ASN A 102 -5.96 6.89 4.15
CA ASN A 102 -5.15 7.99 4.66
C ASN A 102 -3.67 7.76 4.40
N GLU A 103 -3.23 6.51 4.44
CA GLU A 103 -1.86 6.12 4.17
C GLU A 103 -1.76 5.42 2.82
N LEU A 104 -0.78 5.82 2.01
CA LEU A 104 -0.57 5.22 0.69
C LEU A 104 -0.37 3.72 0.78
N ILE A 105 0.43 3.28 1.74
CA ILE A 105 0.74 1.85 1.87
C ILE A 105 -0.53 1.04 2.17
N ASP A 106 -1.44 1.60 2.94
CA ASP A 106 -2.71 0.93 3.26
C ASP A 106 -3.60 0.83 2.03
N ALA A 107 -3.68 1.90 1.23
CA ALA A 107 -4.45 1.87 -0.01
C ALA A 107 -3.90 0.83 -0.99
N MET A 108 -2.58 0.76 -1.13
CA MET A 108 -1.94 -0.23 -1.99
C MET A 108 -2.15 -1.65 -1.48
N TRP A 109 -2.03 -1.85 -0.17
CA TRP A 109 -2.24 -3.17 0.43
C TRP A 109 -3.67 -3.67 0.17
N ILE A 110 -4.66 -2.82 0.37
CA ILE A 110 -6.06 -3.17 0.11
C ILE A 110 -6.24 -3.57 -1.35
N MET A 111 -5.66 -2.79 -2.26
CA MET A 111 -5.75 -3.09 -3.70
C MET A 111 -5.11 -4.44 -4.03
N ILE A 112 -3.93 -4.72 -3.50
CA ILE A 112 -3.23 -5.98 -3.73
C ILE A 112 -4.08 -7.16 -3.27
N VAL A 113 -4.65 -7.07 -2.06
CA VAL A 113 -5.50 -8.12 -1.52
C VAL A 113 -6.71 -8.36 -2.43
N LYS A 114 -7.38 -7.28 -2.86
CA LYS A 114 -8.54 -7.39 -3.76
C LYS A 114 -8.17 -8.08 -5.07
N LEU A 115 -7.09 -7.64 -5.70
CA LEU A 115 -6.68 -8.20 -6.99
C LEU A 115 -6.28 -9.66 -6.86
N LYS A 116 -5.61 -10.02 -5.77
CA LYS A 116 -5.21 -11.40 -5.52
C LYS A 116 -6.42 -12.30 -5.29
N GLU A 117 -7.38 -11.83 -4.50
CA GLU A 117 -8.60 -12.59 -4.23
C GLU A 117 -9.48 -12.76 -5.46
N GLU A 118 -9.44 -11.81 -6.37
CA GLU A 118 -10.18 -11.90 -7.64
C GLU A 118 -9.43 -12.63 -8.74
N GLY A 119 -8.21 -13.05 -8.48
CA GLY A 119 -7.42 -13.77 -9.47
C GLY A 119 -6.80 -12.91 -10.56
N VAL A 120 -6.74 -11.59 -10.38
CA VAL A 120 -6.07 -10.69 -11.34
C VAL A 120 -4.55 -10.86 -11.26
N ILE A 121 -4.06 -11.12 -10.05
CA ILE A 121 -2.63 -11.34 -9.83
C ILE A 121 -2.35 -12.64 -9.10
#